data_48000746f40b60b7ebf37129edec49db
#
_entry.id   48000746f40b60b7ebf37129edec49db
#
_cell.length_a   1.000
_cell.length_b   1.000
_cell.length_c   1.000
_cell.angle_alpha   90.00
_cell.angle_beta   90.00
_cell.angle_gamma   90.00
#
_symmetry.space_group_name_H-M   'P 1'
#
loop_
_entity.id
_entity.type
_entity.pdbx_description
1 polymer ?
#
loop_
_entity_poly.entity_id
_entity_poly.type
_entity_poly.pdbx_seq_one_letter_code
_entity_poly.pdbx_strand_id
1 'polypeptide(L)'
;HKLFPIKLGFDNEKFYPTKKIRKKFFLIIGRHNPHKNLGRLIKAFAYAKIDNYKLVFVGPFDKRYTPSLIKLIDEYNLRHLCVWKGWIDDEEKLSLLNECHALIIPSLWEGFGLPALEAMACGTPVIASDKGALPEVIGDYGYLVNPFNIQSISFAMNAVINDKKCFEKALKKGPSRAESFNWFDTA
;
A
#
# COMPACT_ATOMS: atom_id res chain seq x y z
N HIS A 1 -4.96 21.35 -30.23
CA HIS A 1 -4.79 19.91 -29.95
C HIS A 1 -5.71 19.53 -28.78
N LYS A 2 -6.58 18.53 -29.00
CA LYS A 2 -7.40 17.96 -27.90
C LYS A 2 -6.55 16.91 -27.21
N LEU A 3 -6.35 17.04 -25.88
CA LEU A 3 -5.73 16.02 -25.07
C LEU A 3 -6.84 15.11 -24.54
N PHE A 4 -6.70 13.81 -24.72
CA PHE A 4 -7.58 12.81 -24.17
C PHE A 4 -6.84 12.08 -23.03
N PRO A 5 -7.32 12.16 -21.78
CA PRO A 5 -6.73 11.38 -20.70
C PRO A 5 -7.03 9.90 -20.92
N ILE A 6 -5.99 9.08 -20.95
CA ILE A 6 -6.11 7.62 -21.08
C ILE A 6 -5.67 7.01 -19.74
N LYS A 7 -6.52 6.17 -19.14
CA LYS A 7 -6.16 5.42 -17.94
C LYS A 7 -5.24 4.27 -18.32
N LEU A 8 -4.20 4.05 -17.52
CA LEU A 8 -3.38 2.86 -17.66
C LEU A 8 -4.18 1.62 -17.25
N GLY A 9 -4.04 0.56 -18.03
CA GLY A 9 -4.49 -0.77 -17.65
C GLY A 9 -3.52 -1.45 -16.68
N PHE A 10 -3.98 -2.53 -16.05
CA PHE A 10 -3.11 -3.44 -15.31
C PHE A 10 -3.49 -4.90 -15.63
N ASP A 11 -2.66 -5.85 -15.24
CA ASP A 11 -2.86 -7.27 -15.54
C ASP A 11 -3.81 -7.89 -14.50
N ASN A 12 -5.10 -7.93 -14.84
CA ASN A 12 -6.16 -8.44 -13.99
C ASN A 12 -6.06 -9.97 -13.76
N GLU A 13 -5.37 -10.70 -14.64
CA GLU A 13 -5.28 -12.16 -14.54
C GLU A 13 -4.31 -12.60 -13.45
N LYS A 14 -3.33 -11.77 -13.13
CA LYS A 14 -2.29 -12.09 -12.14
C LYS A 14 -2.69 -11.84 -10.69
N PHE A 15 -3.63 -10.92 -10.44
CA PHE A 15 -4.00 -10.51 -9.10
C PHE A 15 -5.50 -10.73 -8.86
N TYR A 16 -5.82 -11.58 -7.88
CA TYR A 16 -7.18 -11.99 -7.55
C TYR A 16 -7.30 -12.38 -6.07
N PRO A 17 -8.52 -12.37 -5.49
CA PRO A 17 -8.72 -12.80 -4.12
C PRO A 17 -8.48 -14.30 -3.97
N THR A 18 -7.75 -14.68 -2.93
CA THR A 18 -7.53 -16.09 -2.58
C THR A 18 -8.15 -16.41 -1.20
N LYS A 19 -8.27 -17.71 -0.86
CA LYS A 19 -8.75 -18.14 0.46
C LYS A 19 -7.70 -18.04 1.58
N LYS A 20 -6.66 -17.22 1.42
CA LYS A 20 -5.62 -17.07 2.43
C LYS A 20 -6.13 -16.28 3.65
N ILE A 21 -5.63 -16.68 4.82
CA ILE A 21 -5.95 -16.01 6.08
C ILE A 21 -5.13 -14.71 6.18
N ARG A 22 -5.80 -13.61 6.47
CA ARG A 22 -5.15 -12.32 6.71
C ARG A 22 -4.27 -12.37 7.96
N LYS A 23 -3.05 -11.88 7.83
CA LYS A 23 -2.04 -11.81 8.89
C LYS A 23 -1.90 -10.37 9.39
N LYS A 24 -1.39 -10.22 10.59
CA LYS A 24 -1.19 -8.91 11.23
C LYS A 24 0.06 -8.21 10.71
N PHE A 25 0.02 -7.74 9.47
CA PHE A 25 1.06 -6.88 8.92
C PHE A 25 0.51 -5.92 7.87
N PHE A 26 1.16 -4.78 7.78
CA PHE A 26 0.99 -3.82 6.70
C PHE A 26 2.07 -4.06 5.65
N LEU A 27 1.68 -4.02 4.39
CA LEU A 27 2.57 -4.24 3.26
C LEU A 27 2.93 -2.91 2.60
N ILE A 28 4.19 -2.74 2.26
CA ILE A 28 4.73 -1.60 1.53
C ILE A 28 5.49 -2.14 0.33
N ILE A 29 5.15 -1.72 -0.89
CA ILE A 29 5.79 -2.19 -2.12
C ILE A 29 6.42 -1.02 -2.87
N GLY A 30 7.70 -1.13 -3.18
CA GLY A 30 8.42 -0.20 -4.02
C GLY A 30 9.84 0.09 -3.57
N ARG A 31 10.57 0.87 -4.39
CA ARG A 31 11.92 1.32 -4.06
C ARG A 31 11.90 2.26 -2.85
N HIS A 32 12.96 2.24 -2.04
CA HIS A 32 13.06 3.06 -0.82
C HIS A 32 13.42 4.54 -1.10
N ASN A 33 12.89 5.10 -2.18
CA ASN A 33 13.16 6.49 -2.59
C ASN A 33 12.43 7.50 -1.69
N PRO A 34 12.92 8.74 -1.57
CA PRO A 34 12.32 9.75 -0.71
C PRO A 34 10.84 10.04 -0.98
N HIS A 35 10.41 10.01 -2.27
CA HIS A 35 9.01 10.25 -2.62
C HIS A 35 8.05 9.16 -2.09
N LYS A 36 8.55 7.96 -1.77
CA LYS A 36 7.75 6.90 -1.12
C LYS A 36 7.45 7.19 0.35
N ASN A 37 8.09 8.21 0.93
CA ASN A 37 7.76 8.77 2.25
C ASN A 37 7.82 7.77 3.42
N LEU A 38 8.68 6.76 3.31
CA LEU A 38 8.78 5.67 4.28
C LEU A 38 9.19 6.15 5.68
N GLY A 39 9.97 7.24 5.75
CA GLY A 39 10.35 7.83 7.04
C GLY A 39 9.15 8.34 7.84
N ARG A 40 8.17 9.00 7.18
CA ARG A 40 6.93 9.42 7.88
C ARG A 40 6.04 8.22 8.21
N LEU A 41 6.01 7.19 7.38
CA LEU A 41 5.30 5.96 7.69
C LEU A 41 5.82 5.29 8.96
N ILE A 42 7.16 5.16 9.09
CA ILE A 42 7.78 4.57 10.28
C ILE A 42 7.40 5.38 11.53
N LYS A 43 7.47 6.72 11.46
CA LYS A 43 7.04 7.60 12.55
C LYS A 43 5.55 7.45 12.88
N ALA A 44 4.71 7.33 11.85
CA ALA A 44 3.27 7.12 12.02
C ALA A 44 2.95 5.78 12.68
N PHE A 45 3.69 4.73 12.32
CA PHE A 45 3.56 3.41 12.94
C PHE A 45 3.98 3.43 14.42
N ALA A 46 5.10 4.09 14.75
CA ALA A 46 5.50 4.31 16.15
C ALA A 46 4.43 5.09 16.93
N TYR A 47 3.87 6.14 16.32
CA TYR A 47 2.84 6.96 16.94
C TYR A 47 1.51 6.19 17.14
N ALA A 48 1.20 5.28 16.25
CA ALA A 48 -0.02 4.46 16.30
C ALA A 48 -0.04 3.46 17.46
N LYS A 49 1.12 3.12 18.04
CA LYS A 49 1.30 2.15 19.15
C LYS A 49 0.65 0.80 18.84
N ILE A 50 0.92 0.26 17.66
CA ILE A 50 0.35 -1.01 17.17
C ILE A 50 1.41 -2.11 17.35
N ASP A 51 1.49 -2.68 18.55
CA ASP A 51 2.59 -3.58 18.94
C ASP A 51 2.45 -5.01 18.41
N ASN A 52 1.30 -5.39 17.87
CA ASN A 52 1.02 -6.74 17.39
C ASN A 52 0.93 -6.84 15.87
N TYR A 53 1.31 -5.79 15.14
CA TYR A 53 1.41 -5.76 13.69
C TYR A 53 2.85 -5.54 13.24
N LYS A 54 3.17 -5.98 12.02
CA LYS A 54 4.47 -5.74 11.41
C LYS A 54 4.34 -4.76 10.24
N LEU A 55 5.43 -4.06 9.94
CA LEU A 55 5.65 -3.41 8.64
C LEU A 55 6.50 -4.33 7.78
N VAL A 56 6.00 -4.73 6.62
CA VAL A 56 6.72 -5.55 5.65
C VAL A 56 7.05 -4.68 4.44
N PHE A 57 8.33 -4.37 4.28
CA PHE A 57 8.86 -3.59 3.17
C PHE A 57 9.34 -4.51 2.07
N VAL A 58 8.77 -4.36 0.89
CA VAL A 58 9.14 -5.10 -0.33
C VAL A 58 9.75 -4.14 -1.33
N GLY A 59 10.95 -4.45 -1.78
CA GLY A 59 11.66 -3.66 -2.78
C GLY A 59 13.17 -3.72 -2.58
N PRO A 60 13.94 -3.29 -3.59
CA PRO A 60 15.38 -3.37 -3.53
C PRO A 60 15.95 -2.43 -2.45
N PHE A 61 16.97 -2.92 -1.77
CA PHE A 61 17.79 -2.09 -0.88
C PHE A 61 18.46 -0.96 -1.67
N ASP A 62 18.23 0.28 -1.27
CA ASP A 62 18.91 1.45 -1.83
C ASP A 62 19.98 1.95 -0.86
N LYS A 63 21.27 1.86 -1.28
CA LYS A 63 22.42 2.24 -0.44
C LYS A 63 22.36 3.71 0.04
N ARG A 64 21.63 4.58 -0.65
CA ARG A 64 21.50 6.01 -0.32
C ARG A 64 20.45 6.29 0.74
N TYR A 65 19.34 5.53 0.73
CA TYR A 65 18.15 5.86 1.51
C TYR A 65 17.79 4.82 2.57
N THR A 66 17.99 3.52 2.29
CA THR A 66 17.62 2.46 3.24
C THR A 66 18.34 2.55 4.58
N PRO A 67 19.65 2.90 4.64
CA PRO A 67 20.35 3.02 5.93
C PRO A 67 19.72 4.03 6.89
N SER A 68 19.24 5.18 6.37
CA SER A 68 18.58 6.18 7.21
C SER A 68 17.21 5.70 7.73
N LEU A 69 16.49 4.87 6.97
CA LEU A 69 15.25 4.25 7.41
C LEU A 69 15.50 3.22 8.52
N ILE A 70 16.55 2.41 8.39
CA ILE A 70 16.95 1.43 9.42
C ILE A 70 17.31 2.16 10.71
N LYS A 71 18.13 3.22 10.63
CA LYS A 71 18.46 4.06 11.80
C LYS A 71 17.19 4.59 12.47
N LEU A 72 16.24 5.10 11.69
CA LEU A 72 14.98 5.60 12.21
C LEU A 72 14.16 4.48 12.91
N ILE A 73 14.14 3.27 12.36
CA ILE A 73 13.48 2.10 12.97
C ILE A 73 14.12 1.79 14.34
N ASP A 74 15.45 1.89 14.44
CA ASP A 74 16.17 1.67 15.70
C ASP A 74 15.89 2.77 16.73
N GLU A 75 15.85 4.04 16.29
CA GLU A 75 15.50 5.19 17.14
C GLU A 75 14.11 5.05 17.78
N TYR A 76 13.16 4.41 17.06
CA TYR A 76 11.81 4.16 17.57
C TYR A 76 11.63 2.77 18.20
N ASN A 77 12.71 1.97 18.36
CA ASN A 77 12.67 0.60 18.89
C ASN A 77 11.73 -0.35 18.12
N LEU A 78 11.60 -0.18 16.82
CA LEU A 78 10.67 -0.94 15.97
C LEU A 78 11.31 -2.10 15.20
N ARG A 79 12.60 -2.43 15.45
CA ARG A 79 13.34 -3.45 14.69
C ARG A 79 12.62 -4.81 14.65
N HIS A 80 12.03 -5.21 15.78
CA HIS A 80 11.31 -6.48 15.92
C HIS A 80 9.96 -6.52 15.15
N LEU A 81 9.44 -5.37 14.75
CA LEU A 81 8.18 -5.22 14.00
C LEU A 81 8.40 -4.92 12.51
N CYS A 82 9.64 -4.69 12.06
CA CYS A 82 9.96 -4.34 10.69
C CYS A 82 10.64 -5.52 9.97
N VAL A 83 10.10 -5.90 8.81
CA VAL A 83 10.64 -6.97 7.96
C VAL A 83 11.00 -6.38 6.61
N TRP A 84 12.24 -6.60 6.18
CA TRP A 84 12.72 -6.19 4.88
C TRP A 84 12.76 -7.40 3.95
N LYS A 85 12.03 -7.32 2.84
CA LYS A 85 12.10 -8.26 1.73
C LYS A 85 12.71 -7.53 0.53
N GLY A 86 13.62 -8.14 -0.13
CA GLY A 86 14.22 -7.60 -1.34
C GLY A 86 13.26 -7.65 -2.52
N TRP A 87 13.78 -8.06 -3.67
CA TRP A 87 12.96 -8.34 -4.84
C TRP A 87 12.14 -9.61 -4.61
N ILE A 88 10.88 -9.59 -5.04
CA ILE A 88 9.96 -10.74 -5.02
C ILE A 88 9.34 -10.91 -6.42
N ASP A 89 8.93 -12.11 -6.75
CA ASP A 89 8.18 -12.41 -7.97
C ASP A 89 6.68 -12.09 -7.83
N ASP A 90 5.92 -12.26 -8.91
CA ASP A 90 4.49 -11.98 -8.94
C ASP A 90 3.70 -12.95 -8.05
N GLU A 91 4.14 -14.21 -7.90
CA GLU A 91 3.49 -15.20 -7.04
C GLU A 91 3.64 -14.85 -5.55
N GLU A 92 4.84 -14.50 -5.10
CA GLU A 92 5.06 -14.03 -3.73
C GLU A 92 4.32 -12.73 -3.47
N LYS A 93 4.27 -11.82 -4.46
CA LYS A 93 3.52 -10.57 -4.39
C LYS A 93 2.02 -10.81 -4.23
N LEU A 94 1.44 -11.69 -5.05
CA LEU A 94 0.04 -12.11 -4.93
C LEU A 94 -0.23 -12.68 -3.54
N SER A 95 0.67 -13.54 -3.04
CA SER A 95 0.57 -14.12 -1.70
C SER A 95 0.54 -13.04 -0.62
N LEU A 96 1.50 -12.12 -0.64
CA LEU A 96 1.61 -11.05 0.35
C LEU A 96 0.42 -10.10 0.32
N LEU A 97 -0.07 -9.75 -0.87
CA LEU A 97 -1.27 -8.92 -1.02
C LEU A 97 -2.51 -9.59 -0.43
N ASN A 98 -2.67 -10.89 -0.64
CA ASN A 98 -3.80 -11.63 -0.05
C ASN A 98 -3.66 -11.86 1.46
N GLU A 99 -2.45 -11.88 2.00
CA GLU A 99 -2.19 -12.14 3.41
C GLU A 99 -2.07 -10.87 4.27
N CYS A 100 -1.69 -9.73 3.69
CA CYS A 100 -1.51 -8.52 4.49
C CYS A 100 -2.84 -7.97 5.01
N HIS A 101 -2.78 -7.25 6.11
CA HIS A 101 -3.94 -6.55 6.68
C HIS A 101 -4.37 -5.38 5.81
N ALA A 102 -3.41 -4.60 5.33
CA ALA A 102 -3.61 -3.55 4.33
C ALA A 102 -2.30 -3.27 3.59
N LEU A 103 -2.42 -2.78 2.34
CA LEU A 103 -1.33 -2.14 1.63
C LEU A 103 -1.26 -0.66 2.03
N ILE A 104 -0.05 -0.12 2.26
CA ILE A 104 0.14 1.31 2.56
C ILE A 104 1.01 1.95 1.48
N ILE A 105 0.49 3.04 0.88
CA ILE A 105 1.17 3.85 -0.15
C ILE A 105 1.18 5.32 0.32
N PRO A 106 2.08 5.71 1.23
CA PRO A 106 2.11 7.04 1.82
C PRO A 106 2.88 8.05 0.95
N SER A 107 3.03 7.77 -0.33
CA SER A 107 3.90 8.49 -1.26
C SER A 107 3.55 9.97 -1.36
N LEU A 108 4.57 10.82 -1.48
CA LEU A 108 4.40 12.25 -1.71
C LEU A 108 3.84 12.52 -3.11
N TRP A 109 4.13 11.63 -4.04
CA TRP A 109 3.66 11.67 -5.42
C TRP A 109 3.72 10.26 -6.03
N GLU A 110 2.68 9.89 -6.79
CA GLU A 110 2.61 8.68 -7.63
C GLU A 110 2.04 9.05 -8.99
N GLY A 111 2.67 8.51 -10.04
CA GLY A 111 2.20 8.72 -11.41
C GLY A 111 0.90 7.97 -11.72
N PHE A 112 0.72 6.79 -11.12
CA PHE A 112 -0.49 5.99 -11.28
C PHE A 112 -0.83 5.18 -10.03
N GLY A 113 0.06 4.31 -9.52
CA GLY A 113 -0.18 3.52 -8.32
C GLY A 113 -0.59 2.08 -8.62
N LEU A 114 0.11 1.40 -9.55
CA LEU A 114 -0.14 -0.02 -9.85
C LEU A 114 -0.28 -0.92 -8.60
N PRO A 115 0.55 -0.77 -7.54
CA PRO A 115 0.38 -1.58 -6.34
C PRO A 115 -0.99 -1.41 -5.67
N ALA A 116 -1.63 -0.23 -5.82
CA ALA A 116 -2.98 -0.03 -5.30
C ALA A 116 -4.01 -0.86 -6.07
N LEU A 117 -3.92 -0.90 -7.40
CA LEU A 117 -4.80 -1.73 -8.25
C LEU A 117 -4.61 -3.21 -7.95
N GLU A 118 -3.36 -3.66 -7.84
CA GLU A 118 -3.01 -5.05 -7.48
C GLU A 118 -3.61 -5.45 -6.12
N ALA A 119 -3.53 -4.56 -5.13
CA ALA A 119 -4.14 -4.79 -3.82
C ALA A 119 -5.67 -4.82 -3.89
N MET A 120 -6.27 -3.90 -4.65
CA MET A 120 -7.72 -3.86 -4.87
C MET A 120 -8.21 -5.12 -5.57
N ALA A 121 -7.51 -5.59 -6.60
CA ALA A 121 -7.81 -6.85 -7.28
C ALA A 121 -7.78 -8.06 -6.33
N CYS A 122 -6.88 -8.06 -5.35
CA CYS A 122 -6.81 -9.07 -4.29
C CYS A 122 -7.86 -8.87 -3.16
N GLY A 123 -8.72 -7.87 -3.25
CA GLY A 123 -9.66 -7.52 -2.18
C GLY A 123 -8.96 -7.08 -0.89
N THR A 124 -7.82 -6.44 -1.01
CA THR A 124 -6.98 -5.99 0.12
C THR A 124 -7.21 -4.52 0.40
N PRO A 125 -7.52 -4.13 1.64
CA PRO A 125 -7.66 -2.73 2.01
C PRO A 125 -6.41 -1.91 1.66
N VAL A 126 -6.61 -0.67 1.24
CA VAL A 126 -5.52 0.23 0.86
C VAL A 126 -5.59 1.52 1.68
N ILE A 127 -4.44 1.90 2.25
CA ILE A 127 -4.21 3.22 2.83
C ILE A 127 -3.28 3.96 1.85
N ALA A 128 -3.75 5.03 1.24
CA ALA A 128 -3.02 5.73 0.20
C ALA A 128 -2.96 7.24 0.45
N SER A 129 -1.91 7.86 -0.05
CA SER A 129 -1.80 9.33 -0.07
C SER A 129 -2.94 9.99 -0.85
N ASP A 130 -3.36 11.16 -0.41
CA ASP A 130 -4.31 12.05 -1.11
C ASP A 130 -3.65 12.87 -2.23
N LYS A 131 -2.44 12.48 -2.69
CA LYS A 131 -1.63 13.20 -3.70
C LYS A 131 -1.44 12.38 -4.98
N GLY A 132 -1.14 13.09 -6.06
CA GLY A 132 -0.90 12.50 -7.38
C GLY A 132 -2.14 11.78 -7.92
N ALA A 133 -1.94 10.65 -8.59
CA ALA A 133 -3.02 9.86 -9.18
C ALA A 133 -3.76 8.96 -8.17
N LEU A 134 -3.25 8.78 -6.95
CA LEU A 134 -3.83 7.84 -5.98
C LEU A 134 -5.30 8.12 -5.64
N PRO A 135 -5.76 9.38 -5.44
CA PRO A 135 -7.18 9.65 -5.19
C PRO A 135 -8.09 9.17 -6.33
N GLU A 136 -7.66 9.34 -7.58
CA GLU A 136 -8.42 8.88 -8.76
C GLU A 136 -8.46 7.35 -8.82
N VAL A 137 -7.33 6.69 -8.59
CA VAL A 137 -7.23 5.21 -8.62
C VAL A 137 -8.04 4.59 -7.49
N ILE A 138 -7.88 5.07 -6.26
CA ILE A 138 -8.53 4.55 -5.05
C ILE A 138 -10.03 4.86 -5.05
N GLY A 139 -10.43 6.09 -5.42
CA GLY A 139 -11.81 6.54 -5.30
C GLY A 139 -12.32 6.43 -3.85
N ASP A 140 -13.49 5.83 -3.68
CA ASP A 140 -14.14 5.58 -2.38
C ASP A 140 -13.77 4.23 -1.74
N TYR A 141 -12.80 3.52 -2.32
CA TYR A 141 -12.44 2.15 -1.92
C TYR A 141 -11.64 2.09 -0.64
N GLY A 142 -10.62 2.93 -0.48
CA GLY A 142 -9.62 2.88 0.59
C GLY A 142 -9.63 4.10 1.50
N TYR A 143 -8.60 4.20 2.32
CA TYR A 143 -8.36 5.34 3.21
C TYR A 143 -7.37 6.30 2.53
N LEU A 144 -7.83 7.51 2.20
CA LEU A 144 -6.94 8.57 1.73
C LEU A 144 -6.39 9.34 2.93
N VAL A 145 -5.07 9.56 2.93
CA VAL A 145 -4.35 10.23 4.01
C VAL A 145 -3.51 11.38 3.50
N ASN A 146 -3.36 12.42 4.31
CA ASN A 146 -2.37 13.46 4.04
C ASN A 146 -0.95 12.89 4.32
N PRO A 147 -0.10 12.72 3.28
CA PRO A 147 1.22 12.11 3.44
C PRO A 147 2.21 12.95 4.24
N PHE A 148 1.91 14.24 4.45
CA PHE A 148 2.72 15.14 5.28
C PHE A 148 2.34 15.10 6.76
N ASN A 149 1.21 14.48 7.12
CA ASN A 149 0.69 14.41 8.48
C ASN A 149 0.81 13.00 9.05
N ILE A 150 1.68 12.82 10.05
CA ILE A 150 1.92 11.54 10.74
C ILE A 150 0.65 11.02 11.41
N GLN A 151 -0.14 11.90 12.03
CA GLN A 151 -1.40 11.52 12.69
C GLN A 151 -2.44 11.01 11.69
N SER A 152 -2.52 11.63 10.50
CA SER A 152 -3.41 11.16 9.43
C SER A 152 -3.10 9.72 9.00
N ILE A 153 -1.82 9.40 8.80
CA ILE A 153 -1.36 8.05 8.46
C ILE A 153 -1.64 7.08 9.61
N SER A 154 -1.28 7.47 10.82
CA SER A 154 -1.49 6.66 12.03
C SER A 154 -2.98 6.36 12.30
N PHE A 155 -3.83 7.38 12.16
CA PHE A 155 -5.28 7.22 12.32
C PHE A 155 -5.85 6.20 11.31
N ALA A 156 -5.47 6.28 10.03
CA ALA A 156 -5.92 5.33 9.03
C ALA A 156 -5.43 3.89 9.32
N MET A 157 -4.22 3.71 9.85
CA MET A 157 -3.72 2.40 10.28
C MET A 157 -4.58 1.82 11.40
N ASN A 158 -4.91 2.61 12.42
CA ASN A 158 -5.81 2.18 13.51
C ASN A 158 -7.24 1.95 13.01
N ALA A 159 -7.74 2.79 12.11
CA ALA A 159 -9.08 2.66 11.55
C ALA A 159 -9.25 1.34 10.81
N VAL A 160 -8.31 0.98 9.93
CA VAL A 160 -8.38 -0.27 9.16
C VAL A 160 -8.29 -1.51 10.04
N ILE A 161 -7.58 -1.45 11.17
CA ILE A 161 -7.50 -2.56 12.14
C ILE A 161 -8.85 -2.79 12.83
N ASN A 162 -9.55 -1.73 13.18
CA ASN A 162 -10.77 -1.78 13.98
C ASN A 162 -12.06 -1.87 13.14
N ASP A 163 -12.00 -1.54 11.85
CA ASP A 163 -13.16 -1.57 10.96
C ASP A 163 -13.28 -2.89 10.20
N LYS A 164 -14.02 -3.85 10.79
CA LYS A 164 -14.33 -5.13 10.13
C LYS A 164 -15.04 -4.95 8.78
N LYS A 165 -15.87 -3.91 8.63
CA LYS A 165 -16.59 -3.63 7.39
C LYS A 165 -15.65 -3.20 6.25
N CYS A 166 -14.46 -2.70 6.59
CA CYS A 166 -13.43 -2.37 5.62
C CYS A 166 -13.04 -3.58 4.76
N PHE A 167 -12.84 -4.74 5.38
CA PHE A 167 -12.51 -5.97 4.65
C PHE A 167 -13.65 -6.47 3.76
N GLU A 168 -14.88 -6.44 4.27
CA GLU A 168 -16.06 -6.83 3.48
C GLU A 168 -16.23 -5.91 2.26
N LYS A 169 -16.07 -4.59 2.47
CA LYS A 169 -16.06 -3.61 1.40
C LYS A 169 -14.92 -3.86 0.41
N ALA A 170 -13.72 -4.16 0.92
CA ALA A 170 -12.55 -4.43 0.12
C ALA A 170 -12.73 -5.66 -0.78
N LEU A 171 -13.18 -6.78 -0.23
CA LEU A 171 -13.46 -8.00 -0.99
C LEU A 171 -14.58 -7.82 -2.03
N LYS A 172 -15.61 -7.04 -1.70
CA LYS A 172 -16.77 -6.87 -2.58
C LYS A 172 -16.53 -5.87 -3.72
N LYS A 173 -15.86 -4.74 -3.42
CA LYS A 173 -15.71 -3.62 -4.36
C LYS A 173 -14.34 -3.55 -5.03
N GLY A 174 -13.31 -4.12 -4.42
CA GLY A 174 -11.94 -4.00 -4.89
C GLY A 174 -11.71 -4.60 -6.26
N PRO A 175 -12.02 -5.88 -6.48
CA PRO A 175 -11.85 -6.50 -7.78
C PRO A 175 -12.56 -5.75 -8.90
N SER A 176 -13.83 -5.41 -8.71
CA SER A 176 -14.62 -4.65 -9.69
C SER A 176 -14.04 -3.25 -9.97
N ARG A 177 -13.50 -2.56 -8.92
CA ARG A 177 -12.79 -1.29 -9.13
C ARG A 177 -11.52 -1.47 -9.94
N ALA A 178 -10.74 -2.51 -9.65
CA ALA A 178 -9.52 -2.81 -10.37
C ALA A 178 -9.79 -3.17 -11.85
N GLU A 179 -10.83 -3.95 -12.12
CA GLU A 179 -11.26 -4.30 -13.48
C GLU A 179 -11.60 -3.08 -14.35
N SER A 180 -12.02 -1.96 -13.74
CA SER A 180 -12.27 -0.71 -14.48
C SER A 180 -11.00 -0.04 -15.03
N PHE A 181 -9.81 -0.59 -14.78
CA PHE A 181 -8.52 -0.17 -15.30
C PHE A 181 -7.93 -1.29 -16.19
N ASN A 182 -8.55 -1.55 -17.30
CA ASN A 182 -8.13 -2.60 -18.24
C ASN A 182 -7.36 -2.02 -19.43
N TRP A 183 -6.57 -2.86 -20.09
CA TRP A 183 -5.76 -2.46 -21.22
C TRP A 183 -6.58 -2.16 -22.49
N PHE A 184 -7.80 -2.69 -22.60
CA PHE A 184 -8.66 -2.41 -23.77
C PHE A 184 -9.09 -0.95 -23.82
N ASP A 185 -9.35 -0.33 -22.65
CA ASP A 185 -9.70 1.08 -22.56
C ASP A 185 -8.48 2.00 -22.68
N THR A 186 -7.26 1.43 -22.63
CA THR A 186 -5.98 2.14 -22.75
C THR A 186 -5.52 2.21 -24.22
N ALA A 187 -5.89 1.25 -25.05
CA ALA A 187 -5.49 1.11 -26.46
C ALA A 187 -6.45 1.86 -27.39
#